data_8e71074122534a7d0a40ce664856047f
#
_entry.id   8e71074122534a7d0a40ce664856047f
#
_cell.length_a   1.000
_cell.length_b   1.000
_cell.length_c   1.000
_cell.angle_alpha   90.00
_cell.angle_beta   90.00
_cell.angle_gamma   90.00
#
_symmetry.space_group_name_H-M   'P 1'
#
loop_
_entity.id
_entity.type
_entity.pdbx_description
1 polymer ?
#
loop_
_entity_poly.entity_id
_entity_poly.type
_entity_poly.pdbx_seq_one_letter_code
_entity_poly.pdbx_strand_id
1 'polypeptide(L)'
;MTKTQTKMHDLSHSNNERYASFIRAQLRASHAGETGAVWIYRGILLVNRLKRDPDIKTFAQHHLATEKDHLIQFENIIHRFRGSALLFMWMFAGFTMGVLSALLGRDWVYFTIYKVESFVDVHYKQQIKALSEHEFYCKAEIITMMEACNADEQAHKYEAFNAINGEPTLAMRIWGSFVSIGSSCAVKIAKLI
;
A
#
# COMPACT_ATOMS: atom_id res chain seq x y z
N MET A 1 5.60 10.05 47.28
CA MET A 1 6.07 10.31 45.91
C MET A 1 6.24 11.81 45.74
N THR A 2 7.38 12.27 45.31
CA THR A 2 7.63 13.70 45.08
C THR A 2 6.96 14.16 43.78
N LYS A 3 6.54 15.44 43.73
CA LYS A 3 5.94 16.06 42.50
C LYS A 3 6.78 15.78 41.22
N THR A 4 8.08 15.62 41.35
CA THR A 4 9.01 15.31 40.25
C THR A 4 8.85 13.88 39.74
N GLN A 5 8.62 12.89 40.63
CA GLN A 5 8.42 11.49 40.27
C GLN A 5 7.07 11.28 39.57
N THR A 6 6.01 11.95 40.00
CA THR A 6 4.70 11.92 39.34
C THR A 6 4.79 12.52 37.93
N LYS A 7 5.48 13.65 37.75
CA LYS A 7 5.67 14.30 36.45
C LYS A 7 6.49 13.45 35.48
N MET A 8 7.52 12.73 35.93
CA MET A 8 8.33 11.82 35.13
C MET A 8 7.52 10.58 34.72
N HIS A 9 6.68 10.04 35.60
CA HIS A 9 5.80 8.90 35.30
C HIS A 9 4.74 9.28 34.25
N ASP A 10 4.12 10.46 34.40
CA ASP A 10 3.13 10.97 33.42
C ASP A 10 3.75 11.23 32.04
N LEU A 11 4.98 11.76 32.00
CA LEU A 11 5.69 11.97 30.73
C LEU A 11 6.08 10.66 30.03
N SER A 12 6.46 9.63 30.78
CA SER A 12 6.79 8.31 30.23
C SER A 12 5.54 7.60 29.68
N HIS A 13 4.41 7.71 30.38
CA HIS A 13 3.13 7.14 29.94
C HIS A 13 2.62 7.84 28.67
N SER A 14 2.66 9.17 28.64
CA SER A 14 2.29 9.98 27.48
C SER A 14 3.15 9.68 26.25
N ASN A 15 4.46 9.47 26.42
CA ASN A 15 5.34 9.10 25.32
C ASN A 15 5.04 7.70 24.78
N ASN A 16 4.80 6.70 25.63
CA ASN A 16 4.43 5.35 25.20
C ASN A 16 3.11 5.33 24.42
N GLU A 17 2.12 6.10 24.81
CA GLU A 17 0.85 6.20 24.08
C GLU A 17 1.03 6.87 22.69
N ARG A 18 1.86 7.91 22.60
CA ARG A 18 2.19 8.56 21.33
C ARG A 18 2.89 7.61 20.36
N TYR A 19 3.86 6.83 20.83
CA TYR A 19 4.56 5.83 20.02
C TYR A 19 3.60 4.73 19.56
N ALA A 20 2.75 4.24 20.45
CA ALA A 20 1.75 3.23 20.09
C ALA A 20 0.75 3.75 19.04
N SER A 21 0.35 5.01 19.10
CA SER A 21 -0.53 5.63 18.10
C SER A 21 0.14 5.81 16.75
N PHE A 22 1.43 6.20 16.75
CA PHE A 22 2.25 6.33 15.55
C PHE A 22 2.40 4.98 14.83
N ILE A 23 2.78 3.92 15.54
CA ILE A 23 2.95 2.58 14.96
C ILE A 23 1.62 2.09 14.38
N ARG A 24 0.52 2.24 15.12
CA ARG A 24 -0.83 1.90 14.63
C ARG A 24 -1.18 2.64 13.33
N ALA A 25 -0.85 3.92 13.24
CA ALA A 25 -1.11 4.71 12.05
C ALA A 25 -0.29 4.20 10.83
N GLN A 26 0.98 3.84 11.04
CA GLN A 26 1.81 3.28 9.97
C GLN A 26 1.24 1.95 9.44
N LEU A 27 0.97 1.00 10.33
CA LEU A 27 0.46 -0.33 9.95
C LEU A 27 -0.94 -0.24 9.32
N ARG A 28 -1.80 0.66 9.81
CA ARG A 28 -3.11 0.92 9.25
C ARG A 28 -3.02 1.44 7.81
N ALA A 29 -2.05 2.30 7.52
CA ALA A 29 -1.84 2.81 6.18
C ALA A 29 -1.39 1.70 5.21
N SER A 30 -0.50 0.80 5.65
CA SER A 30 -0.10 -0.36 4.84
C SER A 30 -1.28 -1.29 4.60
N HIS A 31 -2.02 -1.69 5.64
CA HIS A 31 -3.22 -2.54 5.50
C HIS A 31 -4.25 -1.94 4.52
N ALA A 32 -4.45 -0.62 4.55
CA ALA A 32 -5.32 0.09 3.62
C ALA A 32 -4.76 0.07 2.18
N GLY A 33 -3.43 0.18 2.04
CA GLY A 33 -2.72 0.09 0.76
C GLY A 33 -2.89 -1.28 0.12
N GLU A 34 -2.57 -2.36 0.85
CA GLU A 34 -2.75 -3.75 0.38
C GLU A 34 -4.21 -4.05 0.01
N THR A 35 -5.15 -3.55 0.83
CA THR A 35 -6.58 -3.65 0.47
C THR A 35 -6.86 -3.00 -0.88
N GLY A 36 -6.34 -1.81 -1.12
CA GLY A 36 -6.48 -1.11 -2.40
C GLY A 36 -5.84 -1.87 -3.56
N ALA A 37 -4.62 -2.37 -3.38
CA ALA A 37 -3.86 -3.12 -4.38
C ALA A 37 -4.59 -4.38 -4.84
N VAL A 38 -5.06 -5.21 -3.92
CA VAL A 38 -5.91 -6.38 -4.24
C VAL A 38 -7.08 -5.99 -5.13
N TRP A 39 -7.73 -4.86 -4.88
CA TRP A 39 -8.90 -4.43 -5.65
C TRP A 39 -8.55 -3.79 -6.98
N ILE A 40 -7.36 -3.20 -7.15
CA ILE A 40 -6.86 -2.78 -8.47
C ILE A 40 -6.81 -3.98 -9.41
N TYR A 41 -6.16 -5.07 -9.01
CA TYR A 41 -6.04 -6.27 -9.84
C TYR A 41 -7.38 -6.96 -10.09
N ARG A 42 -8.31 -6.94 -9.13
CA ARG A 42 -9.70 -7.42 -9.35
C ARG A 42 -10.42 -6.61 -10.43
N GLY A 43 -10.24 -5.28 -10.43
CA GLY A 43 -10.78 -4.39 -11.46
C GLY A 43 -10.21 -4.68 -12.84
N ILE A 44 -8.89 -4.83 -12.94
CA ILE A 44 -8.20 -5.20 -14.18
C ILE A 44 -8.73 -6.53 -14.72
N LEU A 45 -8.80 -7.55 -13.88
CA LEU A 45 -9.27 -8.88 -14.28
C LEU A 45 -10.74 -8.90 -14.68
N LEU A 46 -11.59 -8.06 -14.07
CA LEU A 46 -12.99 -7.94 -14.49
C LEU A 46 -13.09 -7.47 -15.96
N VAL A 47 -12.39 -6.40 -16.30
CA VAL A 47 -12.39 -5.87 -17.68
C VAL A 47 -11.74 -6.87 -18.63
N ASN A 48 -10.69 -7.55 -18.17
CA ASN A 48 -9.98 -8.53 -19.00
C ASN A 48 -10.84 -9.78 -19.35
N ARG A 49 -11.89 -10.09 -18.59
CA ARG A 49 -12.87 -11.14 -18.99
C ARG A 49 -13.52 -10.85 -20.33
N LEU A 50 -13.68 -9.56 -20.66
CA LEU A 50 -14.24 -9.11 -21.95
C LEU A 50 -13.16 -8.98 -23.02
N LYS A 51 -12.00 -8.40 -22.66
CA LYS A 51 -10.90 -8.15 -23.61
C LYS A 51 -10.12 -9.41 -23.97
N ARG A 52 -10.07 -10.40 -23.07
CA ARG A 52 -9.42 -11.71 -23.26
C ARG A 52 -7.94 -11.61 -23.62
N ASP A 53 -7.24 -10.61 -23.08
CA ASP A 53 -5.80 -10.43 -23.24
C ASP A 53 -5.06 -11.43 -22.32
N PRO A 54 -4.29 -12.40 -22.88
CA PRO A 54 -3.63 -13.42 -22.09
C PRO A 54 -2.48 -12.87 -21.23
N ASP A 55 -1.76 -11.86 -21.72
CA ASP A 55 -0.63 -11.27 -21.00
C ASP A 55 -1.12 -10.49 -19.77
N ILE A 56 -2.16 -9.65 -19.97
CA ILE A 56 -2.80 -8.95 -18.85
C ILE A 56 -3.42 -9.94 -17.86
N LYS A 57 -3.98 -11.05 -18.32
CA LYS A 57 -4.52 -12.07 -17.43
C LYS A 57 -3.42 -12.66 -16.54
N THR A 58 -2.33 -13.11 -17.15
CA THR A 58 -1.21 -13.74 -16.45
C THR A 58 -0.58 -12.76 -15.46
N PHE A 59 -0.25 -11.56 -15.92
CA PHE A 59 0.29 -10.48 -15.11
C PHE A 59 -0.61 -10.19 -13.90
N ALA A 60 -1.87 -9.87 -14.12
CA ALA A 60 -2.78 -9.46 -13.05
C ALA A 60 -3.14 -10.62 -12.10
N GLN A 61 -3.13 -11.87 -12.55
CA GLN A 61 -3.36 -13.03 -11.66
C GLN A 61 -2.15 -13.30 -10.78
N HIS A 62 -0.94 -13.20 -11.32
CA HIS A 62 0.30 -13.36 -10.57
C HIS A 62 0.39 -12.32 -9.43
N HIS A 63 0.29 -11.05 -9.78
CA HIS A 63 0.36 -9.97 -8.81
C HIS A 63 -0.79 -10.03 -7.78
N LEU A 64 -2.02 -10.32 -8.22
CA LEU A 64 -3.14 -10.49 -7.29
C LEU A 64 -2.89 -11.57 -6.24
N ALA A 65 -2.17 -12.62 -6.57
CA ALA A 65 -1.83 -13.66 -5.59
C ALA A 65 -0.89 -13.10 -4.51
N THR A 66 0.18 -12.41 -4.94
CA THR A 66 1.14 -11.75 -4.04
C THR A 66 0.47 -10.71 -3.14
N GLU A 67 -0.35 -9.81 -3.72
CA GLU A 67 -1.08 -8.79 -2.94
C GLU A 67 -2.04 -9.38 -1.90
N LYS A 68 -2.65 -10.52 -2.20
CA LYS A 68 -3.47 -11.22 -1.21
C LYS A 68 -2.64 -11.78 -0.05
N ASP A 69 -1.45 -12.28 -0.35
CA ASP A 69 -0.55 -12.79 0.68
C ASP A 69 -0.04 -11.64 1.56
N HIS A 70 0.29 -10.48 0.97
CA HIS A 70 0.60 -9.26 1.73
C HIS A 70 -0.56 -8.84 2.61
N LEU A 71 -1.77 -8.75 2.06
CA LEU A 71 -2.97 -8.37 2.80
C LEU A 71 -3.21 -9.30 3.99
N ILE A 72 -3.11 -10.63 3.79
CA ILE A 72 -3.25 -11.62 4.86
C ILE A 72 -2.20 -11.41 5.96
N GLN A 73 -0.95 -11.12 5.61
CA GLN A 73 0.10 -10.83 6.58
C GLN A 73 -0.26 -9.60 7.44
N PHE A 74 -0.75 -8.52 6.82
CA PHE A 74 -1.22 -7.35 7.57
C PHE A 74 -2.49 -7.64 8.37
N GLU A 75 -3.45 -8.41 7.87
CA GLU A 75 -4.64 -8.81 8.61
C GLU A 75 -4.30 -9.63 9.86
N ASN A 76 -3.29 -10.47 9.81
CA ASN A 76 -2.83 -11.28 10.96
C ASN A 76 -2.27 -10.42 12.11
N ILE A 77 -1.79 -9.23 11.82
CA ILE A 77 -1.24 -8.32 12.84
C ILE A 77 -2.18 -7.16 13.18
N ILE A 78 -3.06 -6.75 12.27
CA ILE A 78 -3.84 -5.52 12.39
C ILE A 78 -4.83 -5.53 13.56
N HIS A 79 -5.32 -6.71 13.97
CA HIS A 79 -6.18 -6.84 15.15
C HIS A 79 -5.51 -6.33 16.43
N ARG A 80 -4.16 -6.29 16.46
CA ARG A 80 -3.36 -5.72 17.56
C ARG A 80 -3.25 -4.20 17.49
N PHE A 81 -3.52 -3.60 16.31
CA PHE A 81 -3.22 -2.20 16.01
C PHE A 81 -4.40 -1.36 15.49
N ARG A 82 -5.55 -1.92 15.28
CA ARG A 82 -6.75 -1.30 14.69
C ARG A 82 -6.57 -0.92 13.21
N GLY A 83 -7.32 -1.56 12.31
CA GLY A 83 -7.38 -1.26 10.89
C GLY A 83 -8.07 0.07 10.55
N SER A 84 -8.02 0.46 9.28
CA SER A 84 -8.71 1.63 8.77
C SER A 84 -10.23 1.43 8.79
N ALA A 85 -10.97 2.45 9.23
CA ALA A 85 -12.43 2.47 9.15
C ALA A 85 -12.95 2.64 7.72
N LEU A 86 -12.09 3.01 6.78
CA LEU A 86 -12.44 3.32 5.39
C LEU A 86 -12.07 2.19 4.40
N LEU A 87 -11.95 0.94 4.84
CA LEU A 87 -11.57 -0.18 3.95
C LEU A 87 -12.44 -0.26 2.70
N PHE A 88 -13.76 -0.05 2.84
CA PHE A 88 -14.66 -0.04 1.68
C PHE A 88 -14.29 1.05 0.65
N MET A 89 -13.84 2.21 1.10
CA MET A 89 -13.40 3.28 0.19
C MET A 89 -12.11 2.90 -0.54
N TRP A 90 -11.17 2.25 0.14
CA TRP A 90 -9.94 1.76 -0.48
C TRP A 90 -10.21 0.66 -1.52
N MET A 91 -11.13 -0.25 -1.19
CA MET A 91 -11.63 -1.26 -2.14
C MET A 91 -12.25 -0.62 -3.39
N PHE A 92 -13.13 0.35 -3.20
CA PHE A 92 -13.81 1.03 -4.30
C PHE A 92 -12.83 1.85 -5.16
N ALA A 93 -11.92 2.60 -4.54
CA ALA A 93 -10.91 3.41 -5.24
C ALA A 93 -9.96 2.51 -6.05
N GLY A 94 -9.43 1.45 -5.44
CA GLY A 94 -8.56 0.49 -6.12
C GLY A 94 -9.28 -0.19 -7.28
N PHE A 95 -10.49 -0.70 -7.06
CA PHE A 95 -11.28 -1.34 -8.10
C PHE A 95 -11.54 -0.41 -9.30
N THR A 96 -11.94 0.83 -9.01
CA THR A 96 -12.20 1.84 -10.07
C THR A 96 -10.92 2.15 -10.85
N MET A 97 -9.80 2.30 -10.17
CA MET A 97 -8.49 2.52 -10.81
C MET A 97 -8.13 1.37 -11.75
N GLY A 98 -8.30 0.12 -11.29
CA GLY A 98 -8.06 -1.07 -12.10
C GLY A 98 -8.98 -1.17 -13.31
N VAL A 99 -10.27 -0.89 -13.13
CA VAL A 99 -11.24 -0.88 -14.24
C VAL A 99 -10.88 0.19 -15.27
N LEU A 100 -10.61 1.42 -14.85
CA LEU A 100 -10.30 2.53 -15.75
C LEU A 100 -9.03 2.27 -16.56
N SER A 101 -7.95 1.84 -15.90
CA SER A 101 -6.70 1.51 -16.58
C SER A 101 -6.90 0.38 -17.61
N ALA A 102 -7.62 -0.67 -17.23
CA ALA A 102 -7.88 -1.79 -18.14
C ALA A 102 -8.79 -1.42 -19.31
N LEU A 103 -9.76 -0.52 -19.13
CA LEU A 103 -10.59 -0.01 -20.25
C LEU A 103 -9.76 0.76 -21.27
N LEU A 104 -8.78 1.55 -20.81
CA LEU A 104 -7.90 2.35 -21.67
C LEU A 104 -6.87 1.50 -22.42
N GLY A 105 -6.51 0.33 -21.94
CA GLY A 105 -5.67 -0.62 -22.67
C GLY A 105 -4.47 -1.16 -21.88
N ARG A 106 -3.71 -2.05 -22.53
CA ARG A 106 -2.59 -2.78 -21.93
C ARG A 106 -1.53 -1.84 -21.32
N ASP A 107 -1.04 -0.89 -22.08
CA ASP A 107 0.01 0.03 -21.61
C ASP A 107 -0.46 0.91 -20.47
N TRP A 108 -1.77 1.23 -20.42
CA TRP A 108 -2.36 1.95 -19.29
C TRP A 108 -2.38 1.11 -18.01
N VAL A 109 -2.64 -0.20 -18.14
CA VAL A 109 -2.55 -1.11 -16.97
C VAL A 109 -1.13 -1.11 -16.45
N TYR A 110 -0.14 -1.43 -17.29
CA TYR A 110 1.26 -1.49 -16.88
C TYR A 110 1.75 -0.15 -16.31
N PHE A 111 1.41 0.96 -16.97
CA PHE A 111 1.80 2.28 -16.48
C PHE A 111 1.15 2.63 -15.14
N THR A 112 -0.13 2.27 -14.93
CA THR A 112 -0.84 2.48 -13.66
C THR A 112 -0.16 1.70 -12.54
N ILE A 113 0.11 0.40 -12.75
CA ILE A 113 0.81 -0.43 -11.77
C ILE A 113 2.21 0.12 -11.51
N TYR A 114 3.00 0.42 -12.53
CA TYR A 114 4.31 1.06 -12.36
C TYR A 114 4.25 2.32 -11.47
N LYS A 115 3.23 3.15 -11.61
CA LYS A 115 3.06 4.38 -10.80
C LYS A 115 2.63 4.07 -9.36
N VAL A 116 1.75 3.09 -9.16
CA VAL A 116 1.34 2.62 -7.82
C VAL A 116 2.55 2.05 -7.10
N GLU A 117 3.26 1.09 -7.69
CA GLU A 117 4.38 0.40 -7.04
C GLU A 117 5.59 1.33 -6.85
N SER A 118 5.79 2.32 -7.73
CA SER A 118 6.79 3.37 -7.50
C SER A 118 6.50 4.20 -6.25
N PHE A 119 5.23 4.48 -5.98
CA PHE A 119 4.82 5.16 -4.75
C PHE A 119 4.97 4.22 -3.54
N VAL A 120 4.51 2.99 -3.65
CA VAL A 120 4.52 1.99 -2.57
C VAL A 120 5.95 1.67 -2.13
N ASP A 121 6.88 1.45 -3.07
CA ASP A 121 8.31 1.23 -2.78
C ASP A 121 8.91 2.35 -1.92
N VAL A 122 8.68 3.60 -2.30
CA VAL A 122 9.16 4.76 -1.52
C VAL A 122 8.48 4.81 -0.15
N HIS A 123 7.18 4.52 -0.11
CA HIS A 123 6.39 4.58 1.13
C HIS A 123 6.84 3.50 2.13
N TYR A 124 7.04 2.26 1.70
CA TYR A 124 7.56 1.19 2.55
C TYR A 124 8.93 1.54 3.13
N LYS A 125 9.87 2.02 2.30
CA LYS A 125 11.21 2.44 2.76
C LYS A 125 11.13 3.52 3.84
N GLN A 126 10.24 4.50 3.69
CA GLN A 126 10.03 5.55 4.69
C GLN A 126 9.40 4.99 5.96
N GLN A 127 8.44 4.09 5.86
CA GLN A 127 7.80 3.46 7.01
C GLN A 127 8.77 2.56 7.79
N ILE A 128 9.51 1.70 7.11
CA ILE A 128 10.50 0.82 7.72
C ILE A 128 11.53 1.64 8.48
N LYS A 129 12.07 2.70 7.85
CA LYS A 129 12.99 3.62 8.51
C LYS A 129 12.37 4.23 9.78
N ALA A 130 11.17 4.78 9.65
CA ALA A 130 10.51 5.44 10.78
C ALA A 130 10.16 4.47 11.91
N LEU A 131 9.74 3.23 11.60
CA LEU A 131 9.46 2.19 12.60
C LEU A 131 10.75 1.69 13.26
N SER A 132 11.86 1.63 12.54
CA SER A 132 13.15 1.16 13.07
C SER A 132 13.71 2.07 14.19
N GLU A 133 13.30 3.33 14.21
CA GLU A 133 13.71 4.31 15.23
C GLU A 133 12.98 4.14 16.57
N HIS A 134 11.98 3.24 16.66
CA HIS A 134 11.16 3.03 17.86
C HIS A 134 11.23 1.57 18.34
N GLU A 135 11.07 1.39 19.65
CA GLU A 135 10.91 0.07 20.25
C GLU A 135 9.42 -0.25 20.44
N PHE A 136 8.98 -1.41 19.97
CA PHE A 136 7.60 -1.89 20.11
C PHE A 136 7.51 -3.42 20.03
N TYR A 137 6.38 -3.95 20.46
CA TYR A 137 6.13 -5.38 20.42
C TYR A 137 6.16 -5.95 19.00
N CYS A 138 6.86 -7.04 18.79
CA CYS A 138 7.05 -7.69 17.49
C CYS A 138 7.76 -6.82 16.42
N LYS A 139 8.56 -5.83 16.81
CA LYS A 139 9.28 -4.93 15.89
C LYS A 139 10.04 -5.69 14.80
N ALA A 140 10.87 -6.66 15.18
CA ALA A 140 11.70 -7.40 14.23
C ALA A 140 10.84 -8.18 13.23
N GLU A 141 9.78 -8.85 13.70
CA GLU A 141 8.83 -9.58 12.86
C GLU A 141 8.14 -8.66 11.84
N ILE A 142 7.63 -7.51 12.31
CA ILE A 142 6.92 -6.54 11.47
C ILE A 142 7.86 -5.92 10.44
N ILE A 143 9.08 -5.52 10.83
CA ILE A 143 10.05 -4.94 9.89
C ILE A 143 10.46 -5.97 8.84
N THR A 144 10.78 -7.20 9.22
CA THR A 144 11.15 -8.27 8.27
C THR A 144 10.01 -8.55 7.28
N MET A 145 8.77 -8.60 7.76
CA MET A 145 7.60 -8.74 6.89
C MET A 145 7.48 -7.58 5.89
N MET A 146 7.61 -6.33 6.37
CA MET A 146 7.51 -5.16 5.50
C MET A 146 8.65 -5.06 4.49
N GLU A 147 9.86 -5.52 4.85
CA GLU A 147 11.00 -5.61 3.94
C GLU A 147 10.76 -6.64 2.84
N ALA A 148 10.16 -7.79 3.17
CA ALA A 148 9.78 -8.80 2.20
C ALA A 148 8.70 -8.26 1.24
N CYS A 149 7.61 -7.67 1.75
CA CYS A 149 6.60 -7.03 0.92
C CYS A 149 7.24 -5.97 0.00
N ASN A 150 8.11 -5.10 0.52
CA ASN A 150 8.75 -4.07 -0.29
C ASN A 150 9.65 -4.65 -1.41
N ALA A 151 10.26 -5.82 -1.20
CA ALA A 151 11.03 -6.49 -2.24
C ALA A 151 10.12 -6.98 -3.39
N ASP A 152 8.95 -7.51 -3.05
CA ASP A 152 7.94 -7.93 -4.03
C ASP A 152 7.39 -6.72 -4.81
N GLU A 153 7.11 -5.58 -4.13
CA GLU A 153 6.66 -4.34 -4.80
C GLU A 153 7.69 -3.77 -5.77
N GLN A 154 8.97 -3.92 -5.44
CA GLN A 154 10.04 -3.55 -6.38
C GLN A 154 10.05 -4.47 -7.61
N ALA A 155 9.83 -5.76 -7.44
CA ALA A 155 9.73 -6.70 -8.55
C ALA A 155 8.52 -6.37 -9.44
N HIS A 156 7.34 -6.13 -8.83
CA HIS A 156 6.11 -5.70 -9.51
C HIS A 156 6.33 -4.40 -10.32
N LYS A 157 6.98 -3.42 -9.69
CA LYS A 157 7.33 -2.14 -10.35
C LYS A 157 8.17 -2.36 -11.61
N TYR A 158 9.22 -3.17 -11.52
CA TYR A 158 10.11 -3.42 -12.65
C TYR A 158 9.43 -4.26 -13.74
N GLU A 159 8.64 -5.26 -13.38
CA GLU A 159 7.87 -6.04 -14.34
C GLU A 159 6.90 -5.15 -15.11
N ALA A 160 6.13 -4.32 -14.40
CA ALA A 160 5.20 -3.38 -15.02
C ALA A 160 5.92 -2.37 -15.92
N PHE A 161 7.06 -1.81 -15.47
CA PHE A 161 7.84 -0.85 -16.26
C PHE A 161 8.35 -1.47 -17.57
N ASN A 162 8.89 -2.68 -17.50
CA ASN A 162 9.45 -3.38 -18.65
C ASN A 162 8.39 -3.85 -19.66
N ALA A 163 7.13 -3.96 -19.22
CA ALA A 163 6.01 -4.35 -20.07
C ALA A 163 5.36 -3.18 -20.83
N ILE A 164 5.75 -1.92 -20.54
CA ILE A 164 5.23 -0.74 -21.25
C ILE A 164 5.88 -0.67 -22.64
N ASN A 165 5.05 -0.52 -23.68
CA ASN A 165 5.52 -0.34 -25.04
C ASN A 165 5.75 1.14 -25.36
N GLY A 166 7.01 1.51 -25.55
CA GLY A 166 7.40 2.88 -25.92
C GLY A 166 7.27 3.90 -24.79
N GLU A 167 7.30 5.17 -25.16
CA GLU A 167 7.25 6.27 -24.20
C GLU A 167 5.80 6.58 -23.75
N PRO A 168 5.58 6.82 -22.45
CA PRO A 168 4.27 7.20 -21.95
C PRO A 168 3.78 8.51 -22.57
N THR A 169 2.57 8.50 -23.11
CA THR A 169 1.91 9.68 -23.68
C THR A 169 1.67 10.77 -22.64
N LEU A 170 1.41 12.01 -23.07
CA LEU A 170 1.05 13.09 -22.17
C LEU A 170 -0.16 12.74 -21.29
N ALA A 171 -1.18 12.08 -21.85
CA ALA A 171 -2.36 11.64 -21.12
C ALA A 171 -2.00 10.61 -20.03
N MET A 172 -1.12 9.65 -20.32
CA MET A 172 -0.62 8.69 -19.33
C MET A 172 0.18 9.39 -18.24
N ARG A 173 1.01 10.38 -18.57
CA ARG A 173 1.77 11.16 -17.57
C ARG A 173 0.84 11.93 -16.61
N ILE A 174 -0.22 12.55 -17.16
CA ILE A 174 -1.25 13.21 -16.35
C ILE A 174 -1.94 12.19 -15.44
N TRP A 175 -2.37 11.06 -15.98
CA TRP A 175 -2.96 9.96 -15.21
C TRP A 175 -2.03 9.48 -14.10
N GLY A 176 -0.75 9.23 -14.40
CA GLY A 176 0.24 8.83 -13.41
C GLY A 176 0.43 9.84 -12.27
N SER A 177 0.27 11.14 -12.57
CA SER A 177 0.26 12.18 -11.54
C SER A 177 -0.96 12.06 -10.63
N PHE A 178 -2.15 11.81 -11.19
CA PHE A 178 -3.37 11.53 -10.40
C PHE A 178 -3.20 10.29 -9.52
N VAL A 179 -2.64 9.20 -10.06
CA VAL A 179 -2.37 7.98 -9.29
C VAL A 179 -1.44 8.28 -8.11
N SER A 180 -0.32 8.97 -8.36
CA SER A 180 0.66 9.28 -7.30
C SER A 180 0.09 10.21 -6.21
N ILE A 181 -0.65 11.25 -6.61
CA ILE A 181 -1.30 12.18 -5.67
C ILE A 181 -2.40 11.44 -4.89
N GLY A 182 -3.23 10.65 -5.57
CA GLY A 182 -4.29 9.86 -4.96
C GLY A 182 -3.75 8.88 -3.92
N SER A 183 -2.69 8.15 -4.25
CA SER A 183 -2.01 7.23 -3.32
C SER A 183 -1.46 7.97 -2.09
N SER A 184 -0.83 9.14 -2.31
CA SER A 184 -0.33 9.97 -1.21
C SER A 184 -1.46 10.47 -0.29
N CYS A 185 -2.59 10.90 -0.86
CA CYS A 185 -3.76 11.33 -0.10
C CYS A 185 -4.37 10.14 0.67
N ALA A 186 -4.52 8.98 0.03
CA ALA A 186 -5.06 7.78 0.63
C ALA A 186 -4.26 7.35 1.87
N VAL A 187 -2.93 7.31 1.77
CA VAL A 187 -2.03 7.01 2.89
C VAL A 187 -2.20 8.00 4.04
N LYS A 188 -2.24 9.31 3.75
CA LYS A 188 -2.42 10.33 4.78
C LYS A 188 -3.76 10.16 5.51
N ILE A 189 -4.84 9.91 4.78
CA ILE A 189 -6.18 9.68 5.35
C ILE A 189 -6.18 8.39 6.17
N ALA A 190 -5.62 7.29 5.64
CA ALA A 190 -5.56 6.01 6.35
C ALA A 190 -4.77 6.09 7.66
N LYS A 191 -3.76 6.96 7.75
CA LYS A 191 -3.02 7.22 9.02
C LYS A 191 -3.89 7.91 10.07
N LEU A 192 -4.92 8.63 9.68
CA LEU A 192 -5.79 9.39 10.60
C LEU A 192 -6.98 8.56 11.10
N ILE A 193 -7.51 7.67 10.26
CA ILE A 193 -8.81 6.98 10.49
C ILE A 193 -8.54 5.46 10.57
#